data_a9e215d8fe33b65cc152c02deaf1045c
#
_entry.id   a9e215d8fe33b65cc152c02deaf1045c
#
_cell.length_a   1.000
_cell.length_b   1.000
_cell.length_c   1.000
_cell.angle_alpha   90.00
_cell.angle_beta   90.00
_cell.angle_gamma   90.00
#
_symmetry.space_group_name_H-M   'P 1'
#
loop_
_entity.id
_entity.type
_entity.pdbx_description
1 polymer ?
#
loop_
_entity_poly.entity_id
_entity_poly.type
_entity_poly.pdbx_seq_one_letter_code
_entity_poly.pdbx_strand_id
1 'polypeptide(L)'
;MKNFWRKLIGSAKKEVNVEKNRQAKGKLNVNDLIYSYPDFIEAEKNGNYKNLKVFDKNFLEAKNKMLPKKIEISFLIDNSGSMDEEKIEATRKTLTATLLSIRDFNLYLQAHAQKTNQKIELVTETWFFGQDHYKVKNFEDVKDLEKNKIVSSITKVNNNLGTTDDASSLREIYKGISSKQKSQIKNKKEYKIIFEITDGASTFPGATKDIVKKLIETDVEIYAIQIGKISKIDTKTFNYIWNDNFRYPHGIILADDIEKLTYELIRLVKRNLQSIFNDS
;
A
#
# COMPACT_ATOMS: atom_id res chain seq x y z
N MET A 1 5.73 -14.78 -4.78
CA MET A 1 5.56 -13.35 -5.05
C MET A 1 5.10 -13.05 -6.50
N LYS A 2 5.75 -13.52 -7.57
CA LYS A 2 5.35 -13.20 -8.97
C LYS A 2 3.88 -13.48 -9.30
N ASN A 3 3.31 -14.60 -8.84
CA ASN A 3 1.89 -14.92 -9.08
C ASN A 3 0.94 -13.97 -8.33
N PHE A 4 1.33 -13.49 -7.15
CA PHE A 4 0.59 -12.48 -6.40
C PHE A 4 0.56 -11.16 -7.17
N TRP A 5 1.71 -10.68 -7.67
CA TRP A 5 1.81 -9.44 -8.43
C TRP A 5 0.98 -9.47 -9.72
N ARG A 6 0.95 -10.61 -10.44
CA ARG A 6 0.09 -10.78 -11.62
C ARG A 6 -1.39 -10.67 -11.29
N LYS A 7 -1.83 -11.30 -10.19
CA LYS A 7 -3.23 -11.21 -9.72
C LYS A 7 -3.59 -9.78 -9.33
N LEU A 8 -2.69 -9.07 -8.63
CA LEU A 8 -2.91 -7.71 -8.20
C LEU A 8 -3.12 -6.75 -9.38
N ILE A 9 -2.30 -6.83 -10.43
CA ILE A 9 -2.51 -6.03 -11.66
C ILE A 9 -3.77 -6.46 -12.40
N GLY A 10 -4.10 -7.75 -12.39
CA GLY A 10 -5.36 -8.26 -12.97
C GLY A 10 -6.59 -7.66 -12.31
N SER A 11 -6.56 -7.41 -10.99
CA SER A 11 -7.67 -6.80 -10.23
C SER A 11 -7.85 -5.29 -10.48
N ALA A 12 -6.92 -4.66 -11.18
CA ALA A 12 -7.02 -3.24 -11.56
C ALA A 12 -8.14 -2.92 -12.58
N LYS A 13 -8.79 -3.95 -13.13
CA LYS A 13 -9.94 -3.80 -14.01
C LYS A 13 -11.22 -4.10 -13.26
N LYS A 14 -12.21 -3.22 -13.41
CA LYS A 14 -13.56 -3.39 -12.87
C LYS A 14 -14.53 -3.59 -14.01
N GLU A 15 -15.36 -4.62 -13.94
CA GLU A 15 -16.49 -4.77 -14.85
C GLU A 15 -17.62 -3.85 -14.39
N VAL A 16 -18.07 -2.98 -15.29
CA VAL A 16 -19.16 -2.05 -15.04
C VAL A 16 -20.26 -2.33 -16.06
N ASN A 17 -21.50 -2.43 -15.58
CA ASN A 17 -22.66 -2.44 -16.45
C ASN A 17 -22.83 -1.07 -17.10
N VAL A 18 -22.71 -1.02 -18.42
CA VAL A 18 -22.95 0.20 -19.22
C VAL A 18 -24.19 -0.03 -20.06
N GLU A 19 -25.22 0.78 -19.84
CA GLU A 19 -26.39 0.80 -20.66
C GLU A 19 -26.07 1.53 -21.98
N LYS A 20 -26.27 0.84 -23.08
CA LYS A 20 -26.16 1.43 -24.44
C LYS A 20 -27.50 1.50 -25.08
N ASN A 21 -27.88 2.69 -25.51
CA ASN A 21 -29.12 2.97 -26.23
C ASN A 21 -28.96 2.61 -27.71
N ARG A 22 -30.05 2.58 -28.43
CA ARG A 22 -30.10 2.31 -29.88
C ARG A 22 -29.47 0.99 -30.29
N GLN A 23 -29.85 -0.06 -29.59
CA GLN A 23 -29.46 -1.43 -29.91
C GLN A 23 -30.55 -2.16 -30.70
N ALA A 24 -30.14 -3.19 -31.45
CA ALA A 24 -31.08 -4.02 -32.23
C ALA A 24 -31.88 -5.02 -31.36
N LYS A 25 -31.46 -5.23 -30.09
CA LYS A 25 -32.12 -6.15 -29.15
C LYS A 25 -31.88 -5.65 -27.73
N GLY A 26 -32.85 -5.81 -26.84
CA GLY A 26 -32.77 -5.40 -25.45
C GLY A 26 -34.11 -5.04 -24.86
N LYS A 27 -34.14 -4.09 -23.93
CA LYS A 27 -35.35 -3.49 -23.38
C LYS A 27 -35.80 -2.38 -24.34
N LEU A 28 -37.06 -2.39 -24.76
CA LEU A 28 -37.60 -1.37 -25.67
C LEU A 28 -37.47 0.02 -25.03
N ASN A 29 -36.89 0.95 -25.78
CA ASN A 29 -36.86 2.37 -25.46
C ASN A 29 -37.96 3.07 -26.23
N VAL A 30 -39.02 3.47 -25.53
CA VAL A 30 -40.19 4.07 -26.14
C VAL A 30 -39.87 5.39 -26.83
N ASN A 31 -38.97 6.18 -26.29
CA ASN A 31 -38.55 7.45 -26.91
C ASN A 31 -37.83 7.21 -28.24
N ASP A 32 -36.88 6.27 -28.27
CA ASP A 32 -36.18 5.91 -29.51
C ASP A 32 -37.15 5.33 -30.55
N LEU A 33 -38.15 4.55 -30.11
CA LEU A 33 -39.20 4.04 -30.99
C LEU A 33 -40.03 5.19 -31.61
N ILE A 34 -40.42 6.19 -30.79
CA ILE A 34 -41.19 7.36 -31.28
C ILE A 34 -40.37 8.15 -32.29
N TYR A 35 -39.09 8.40 -32.01
CA TYR A 35 -38.22 9.13 -32.96
C TYR A 35 -37.93 8.34 -34.24
N SER A 36 -37.88 7.00 -34.17
CA SER A 36 -37.62 6.12 -35.31
C SER A 36 -38.93 5.57 -35.92
N TYR A 37 -40.08 6.17 -35.63
CA TYR A 37 -41.37 5.67 -36.11
C TYR A 37 -41.47 5.57 -37.65
N PRO A 38 -40.94 6.54 -38.46
CA PRO A 38 -40.87 6.37 -39.90
C PRO A 38 -40.11 5.13 -40.36
N ASP A 39 -38.95 4.86 -39.73
CA ASP A 39 -38.10 3.69 -40.02
C ASP A 39 -38.80 2.39 -39.60
N PHE A 40 -39.63 2.43 -38.56
CA PHE A 40 -40.43 1.30 -38.11
C PHE A 40 -41.50 0.93 -39.16
N ILE A 41 -42.23 1.93 -39.72
CA ILE A 41 -43.22 1.73 -40.77
C ILE A 41 -42.58 1.17 -42.03
N GLU A 42 -41.40 1.63 -42.39
CA GLU A 42 -40.66 1.12 -43.54
C GLU A 42 -40.20 -0.33 -43.31
N ALA A 43 -39.69 -0.62 -42.11
CA ALA A 43 -39.29 -1.98 -41.71
C ALA A 43 -40.47 -2.96 -41.74
N GLU A 44 -41.67 -2.50 -41.33
CA GLU A 44 -42.89 -3.30 -41.35
C GLU A 44 -43.32 -3.63 -42.80
N LYS A 45 -43.27 -2.65 -43.67
CA LYS A 45 -43.60 -2.82 -45.11
C LYS A 45 -42.65 -3.81 -45.81
N ASN A 46 -41.37 -3.78 -45.45
CA ASN A 46 -40.31 -4.56 -46.10
C ASN A 46 -40.00 -5.85 -45.40
N GLY A 47 -40.57 -6.10 -44.19
CA GLY A 47 -40.27 -7.26 -43.34
C GLY A 47 -38.84 -7.27 -42.81
N ASN A 48 -38.13 -6.14 -42.83
CA ASN A 48 -36.72 -6.05 -42.47
C ASN A 48 -36.47 -5.11 -41.28
N TYR A 49 -36.42 -5.68 -40.07
CA TYR A 49 -36.22 -4.94 -38.83
C TYR A 49 -34.74 -4.85 -38.40
N LYS A 50 -33.77 -5.28 -39.21
CA LYS A 50 -32.34 -5.37 -38.83
C LYS A 50 -31.73 -4.00 -38.52
N ASN A 51 -32.21 -2.94 -39.12
CA ASN A 51 -31.71 -1.58 -38.93
C ASN A 51 -32.44 -0.81 -37.82
N LEU A 52 -33.54 -1.35 -37.30
CA LEU A 52 -34.29 -0.72 -36.22
C LEU A 52 -33.58 -0.86 -34.88
N LYS A 53 -33.01 0.24 -34.41
CA LYS A 53 -32.21 0.29 -33.16
C LYS A 53 -32.97 1.07 -32.10
N VAL A 54 -33.98 0.46 -31.52
CA VAL A 54 -34.89 1.07 -30.53
C VAL A 54 -34.85 0.41 -29.15
N PHE A 55 -33.81 -0.33 -28.89
CA PHE A 55 -33.64 -1.05 -27.60
C PHE A 55 -32.44 -0.54 -26.81
N ASP A 56 -32.58 -0.53 -25.50
CA ASP A 56 -31.49 -0.35 -24.57
C ASP A 56 -30.99 -1.72 -24.13
N LYS A 57 -29.66 -1.86 -24.03
CA LYS A 57 -29.04 -3.10 -23.60
C LYS A 57 -27.85 -2.84 -22.70
N ASN A 58 -27.79 -3.57 -21.61
CA ASN A 58 -26.65 -3.55 -20.69
C ASN A 58 -25.52 -4.41 -21.24
N PHE A 59 -24.33 -3.84 -21.25
CA PHE A 59 -23.08 -4.50 -21.59
C PHE A 59 -22.15 -4.46 -20.40
N LEU A 60 -21.44 -5.57 -20.16
CA LEU A 60 -20.32 -5.60 -19.23
C LEU A 60 -19.09 -5.02 -19.94
N GLU A 61 -18.69 -3.83 -19.55
CA GLU A 61 -17.47 -3.20 -20.03
C GLU A 61 -16.40 -3.21 -18.93
N ALA A 62 -15.20 -3.65 -19.30
CA ALA A 62 -14.06 -3.54 -18.39
C ALA A 62 -13.58 -2.09 -18.35
N LYS A 63 -13.84 -1.39 -17.24
CA LYS A 63 -13.26 -0.07 -16.97
C LYS A 63 -12.04 -0.21 -16.07
N ASN A 64 -10.98 0.53 -16.36
CA ASN A 64 -9.84 0.60 -15.47
C ASN A 64 -10.22 1.35 -14.19
N LYS A 65 -9.83 0.80 -13.05
CA LYS A 65 -9.94 1.48 -11.77
C LYS A 65 -9.01 2.70 -11.74
N MET A 66 -9.36 3.70 -10.95
CA MET A 66 -8.47 4.84 -10.66
C MET A 66 -7.41 4.41 -9.66
N LEU A 67 -6.29 3.89 -10.15
CA LEU A 67 -5.17 3.49 -9.32
C LEU A 67 -4.39 4.72 -8.80
N PRO A 68 -3.66 4.60 -7.68
CA PRO A 68 -2.83 5.69 -7.18
C PRO A 68 -1.68 5.99 -8.14
N LYS A 69 -1.22 7.24 -8.14
CA LYS A 69 -0.03 7.64 -8.90
C LYS A 69 1.25 7.22 -8.20
N LYS A 70 1.24 7.24 -6.86
CA LYS A 70 2.42 6.98 -6.04
C LYS A 70 2.06 6.17 -4.80
N ILE A 71 2.90 5.19 -4.48
CA ILE A 71 2.84 4.41 -3.24
C ILE A 71 4.22 4.52 -2.60
N GLU A 72 4.30 5.13 -1.45
CA GLU A 72 5.51 5.27 -0.64
C GLU A 72 5.48 4.27 0.51
N ILE A 73 6.57 3.52 0.70
CA ILE A 73 6.73 2.60 1.82
C ILE A 73 7.99 2.98 2.60
N SER A 74 7.81 3.33 3.87
CA SER A 74 8.90 3.64 4.80
C SER A 74 9.14 2.45 5.73
N PHE A 75 10.39 2.03 5.85
CA PHE A 75 10.83 1.04 6.82
C PHE A 75 11.62 1.76 7.92
N LEU A 76 11.15 1.65 9.16
CA LEU A 76 11.84 2.11 10.36
C LEU A 76 12.39 0.90 11.09
N ILE A 77 13.67 0.87 11.30
CA ILE A 77 14.38 -0.28 11.85
C ILE A 77 15.11 0.13 13.12
N ASP A 78 14.80 -0.56 14.18
CA ASP A 78 15.46 -0.41 15.45
C ASP A 78 16.94 -0.84 15.35
N ASN A 79 17.83 0.06 15.73
CA ASN A 79 19.27 -0.20 15.88
C ASN A 79 19.72 0.13 17.31
N SER A 80 18.80 0.09 18.31
CA SER A 80 19.11 0.31 19.72
C SER A 80 19.98 -0.81 20.30
N GLY A 81 20.56 -0.56 21.45
CA GLY A 81 21.50 -1.48 22.10
C GLY A 81 20.91 -2.82 22.54
N SER A 82 19.57 -2.97 22.56
CA SER A 82 18.86 -4.21 22.89
C SER A 82 18.77 -5.21 21.73
N MET A 83 19.08 -4.77 20.50
CA MET A 83 19.10 -5.62 19.31
C MET A 83 20.28 -6.60 19.36
N ASP A 84 20.04 -7.83 19.79
CA ASP A 84 21.02 -8.91 19.74
C ASP A 84 21.23 -9.46 18.32
N GLU A 85 22.21 -10.36 18.17
CA GLU A 85 22.61 -10.88 16.86
C GLU A 85 21.49 -11.66 16.16
N GLU A 86 20.64 -12.39 16.91
CA GLU A 86 19.51 -13.15 16.36
C GLU A 86 18.46 -12.19 15.75
N LYS A 87 18.11 -11.13 16.46
CA LYS A 87 17.17 -10.10 16.01
C LYS A 87 17.71 -9.33 14.81
N ILE A 88 18.99 -8.97 14.83
CA ILE A 88 19.70 -8.31 13.72
C ILE A 88 19.63 -9.19 12.47
N GLU A 89 19.96 -10.47 12.57
CA GLU A 89 19.97 -11.39 11.44
C GLU A 89 18.56 -11.65 10.89
N ALA A 90 17.57 -11.83 11.77
CA ALA A 90 16.16 -11.96 11.36
C ALA A 90 15.66 -10.71 10.62
N THR A 91 16.03 -9.53 11.13
CA THR A 91 15.70 -8.24 10.49
C THR A 91 16.37 -8.10 9.13
N ARG A 92 17.64 -8.44 9.00
CA ARG A 92 18.39 -8.45 7.73
C ARG A 92 17.75 -9.37 6.69
N LYS A 93 17.40 -10.61 7.07
CA LYS A 93 16.68 -11.56 6.20
C LYS A 93 15.35 -11.01 5.74
N THR A 94 14.61 -10.42 6.66
CA THR A 94 13.29 -9.84 6.40
C THR A 94 13.36 -8.66 5.45
N LEU A 95 14.27 -7.71 5.67
CA LEU A 95 14.50 -6.59 4.77
C LEU A 95 14.94 -7.05 3.39
N THR A 96 15.85 -8.05 3.33
CA THR A 96 16.29 -8.64 2.05
C THR A 96 15.08 -9.15 1.25
N ALA A 97 14.28 -10.02 1.85
CA ALA A 97 13.12 -10.60 1.18
C ALA A 97 12.10 -9.54 0.77
N THR A 98 11.85 -8.54 1.62
CA THR A 98 10.83 -7.52 1.40
C THR A 98 11.26 -6.49 0.38
N LEU A 99 12.43 -5.86 0.55
CA LEU A 99 12.92 -4.80 -0.35
C LEU A 99 13.16 -5.31 -1.77
N LEU A 100 13.75 -6.51 -1.92
CA LEU A 100 13.94 -7.10 -3.24
C LEU A 100 12.61 -7.47 -3.89
N SER A 101 11.64 -7.98 -3.11
CA SER A 101 10.30 -8.28 -3.64
C SER A 101 9.55 -7.02 -4.09
N ILE A 102 9.64 -5.92 -3.35
CA ILE A 102 9.03 -4.63 -3.72
C ILE A 102 9.72 -4.06 -4.97
N ARG A 103 11.04 -4.12 -5.06
CA ARG A 103 11.78 -3.71 -6.25
C ARG A 103 11.36 -4.51 -7.48
N ASP A 104 11.27 -5.83 -7.37
CA ASP A 104 10.80 -6.68 -8.46
C ASP A 104 9.37 -6.33 -8.89
N PHE A 105 8.50 -6.00 -7.93
CA PHE A 105 7.15 -5.55 -8.22
C PHE A 105 7.13 -4.19 -8.91
N ASN A 106 7.94 -3.23 -8.48
CA ASN A 106 8.06 -1.94 -9.14
C ASN A 106 8.52 -2.08 -10.59
N LEU A 107 9.53 -2.92 -10.85
CA LEU A 107 9.97 -3.23 -12.22
C LEU A 107 8.84 -3.87 -13.04
N TYR A 108 8.08 -4.77 -12.44
CA TYR A 108 6.92 -5.39 -13.08
C TYR A 108 5.82 -4.37 -13.41
N LEU A 109 5.51 -3.44 -12.50
CA LEU A 109 4.56 -2.33 -12.73
C LEU A 109 5.00 -1.46 -13.90
N GLN A 110 6.28 -1.08 -13.94
CA GLN A 110 6.83 -0.26 -15.03
C GLN A 110 6.75 -0.97 -16.39
N ALA A 111 7.09 -2.26 -16.44
CA ALA A 111 7.02 -3.06 -17.67
C ALA A 111 5.58 -3.27 -18.18
N HIS A 112 4.57 -3.14 -17.32
CA HIS A 112 3.16 -3.39 -17.63
C HIS A 112 2.28 -2.13 -17.48
N ALA A 113 2.86 -0.94 -17.53
CA ALA A 113 2.15 0.33 -17.36
C ALA A 113 0.98 0.51 -18.36
N GLN A 114 1.09 -0.07 -19.56
CA GLN A 114 0.00 -0.06 -20.56
C GLN A 114 -1.25 -0.82 -20.08
N LYS A 115 -1.09 -1.86 -19.24
CA LYS A 115 -2.23 -2.65 -18.71
C LYS A 115 -3.02 -1.90 -17.64
N THR A 116 -2.39 -0.95 -16.96
CA THR A 116 -3.00 -0.14 -15.90
C THR A 116 -3.49 1.21 -16.42
N ASN A 117 -3.20 1.56 -17.70
CA ASN A 117 -3.42 2.88 -18.30
C ASN A 117 -2.86 4.05 -17.47
N GLN A 118 -2.01 3.74 -16.48
CA GLN A 118 -1.42 4.72 -15.59
C GLN A 118 -0.07 4.21 -15.10
N LYS A 119 0.92 5.11 -15.06
CA LYS A 119 2.20 4.83 -14.44
C LYS A 119 2.05 4.94 -12.92
N ILE A 120 2.25 3.84 -12.22
CA ILE A 120 2.27 3.78 -10.76
C ILE A 120 3.73 3.79 -10.31
N GLU A 121 4.06 4.72 -9.44
CA GLU A 121 5.38 4.79 -8.82
C GLU A 121 5.31 4.13 -7.44
N LEU A 122 6.05 3.04 -7.26
CA LEU A 122 6.21 2.36 -5.97
C LEU A 122 7.65 2.54 -5.50
N VAL A 123 7.82 3.28 -4.41
CA VAL A 123 9.13 3.65 -3.90
C VAL A 123 9.27 3.33 -2.42
N THR A 124 10.50 3.07 -1.98
CA THR A 124 10.79 2.72 -0.58
C THR A 124 11.86 3.63 -0.01
N GLU A 125 11.75 3.95 1.28
CA GLU A 125 12.83 4.53 2.07
C GLU A 125 13.12 3.64 3.28
N THR A 126 14.32 3.76 3.83
CA THR A 126 14.73 3.04 5.04
C THR A 126 15.39 3.99 6.02
N TRP A 127 14.90 3.98 7.25
CA TRP A 127 15.42 4.70 8.39
C TRP A 127 15.92 3.73 9.45
N PHE A 128 16.97 4.11 10.11
CA PHE A 128 17.41 3.49 11.37
C PHE A 128 17.17 4.45 12.51
N PHE A 129 16.75 3.93 13.63
CA PHE A 129 16.53 4.70 14.85
C PHE A 129 17.10 4.01 16.09
N GLY A 130 17.36 4.82 17.09
CA GLY A 130 17.84 4.49 18.41
C GLY A 130 17.84 5.78 19.22
N GLN A 131 18.94 6.13 19.89
CA GLN A 131 19.12 7.45 20.48
C GLN A 131 19.15 8.57 19.42
N ASP A 132 19.76 8.25 18.28
CA ASP A 132 19.75 9.07 17.08
C ASP A 132 18.99 8.35 15.95
N HIS A 133 18.71 9.08 14.88
CA HIS A 133 18.08 8.50 13.72
C HIS A 133 18.69 9.02 12.42
N TYR A 134 18.71 8.19 11.40
CA TYR A 134 19.18 8.59 10.08
C TYR A 134 18.55 7.78 8.96
N LYS A 135 18.45 8.40 7.80
CA LYS A 135 17.94 7.77 6.59
C LYS A 135 19.10 7.17 5.79
N VAL A 136 19.02 5.88 5.51
CA VAL A 136 20.03 5.16 4.74
C VAL A 136 19.64 5.02 3.28
N LYS A 137 18.35 4.97 2.97
CA LYS A 137 17.79 4.94 1.62
C LYS A 137 16.70 5.98 1.50
N ASN A 138 16.73 6.78 0.42
CA ASN A 138 15.70 7.77 0.09
C ASN A 138 14.74 7.21 -0.95
N PHE A 139 13.57 7.84 -1.10
CA PHE A 139 12.60 7.52 -2.16
C PHE A 139 13.15 7.81 -3.56
N GLU A 140 13.99 8.84 -3.69
CA GLU A 140 14.53 9.35 -4.95
C GLU A 140 15.78 8.60 -5.43
N ASP A 141 16.24 7.57 -4.70
CA ASP A 141 17.41 6.80 -5.11
C ASP A 141 17.15 6.13 -6.47
N VAL A 142 17.92 6.52 -7.50
CA VAL A 142 17.82 6.02 -8.87
C VAL A 142 18.33 4.58 -8.99
N LYS A 143 17.99 3.91 -10.10
CA LYS A 143 18.14 2.46 -10.29
C LYS A 143 19.48 1.86 -9.83
N ASP A 144 20.62 2.44 -10.19
CA ASP A 144 21.94 1.90 -9.85
C ASP A 144 22.29 2.18 -8.38
N LEU A 145 21.97 3.38 -7.91
CA LEU A 145 22.13 3.77 -6.51
C LEU A 145 21.15 3.02 -5.61
N GLU A 146 19.93 2.75 -6.08
CA GLU A 146 18.92 2.01 -5.32
C GLU A 146 19.41 0.63 -4.88
N LYS A 147 20.08 -0.13 -5.79
CA LYS A 147 20.64 -1.43 -5.43
C LYS A 147 21.63 -1.32 -4.27
N ASN A 148 22.57 -0.36 -4.34
CA ASN A 148 23.57 -0.14 -3.31
C ASN A 148 22.91 0.31 -1.98
N LYS A 149 21.86 1.13 -2.04
CA LYS A 149 21.11 1.59 -0.87
C LYS A 149 20.25 0.50 -0.26
N ILE A 150 19.69 -0.41 -1.05
CA ILE A 150 19.04 -1.64 -0.55
C ILE A 150 20.06 -2.49 0.21
N VAL A 151 21.24 -2.73 -0.35
CA VAL A 151 22.32 -3.46 0.35
C VAL A 151 22.69 -2.75 1.66
N SER A 152 22.86 -1.42 1.62
CA SER A 152 23.14 -0.63 2.84
C SER A 152 22.02 -0.74 3.88
N SER A 153 20.75 -0.77 3.44
CA SER A 153 19.59 -0.95 4.33
C SER A 153 19.60 -2.31 5.04
N ILE A 154 20.24 -3.30 4.46
CA ILE A 154 20.36 -4.63 5.05
C ILE A 154 21.60 -4.73 5.94
N THR A 155 22.75 -4.33 5.41
CA THR A 155 24.05 -4.54 6.09
C THR A 155 24.29 -3.61 7.27
N LYS A 156 23.60 -2.46 7.33
CA LYS A 156 23.74 -1.48 8.43
C LYS A 156 22.77 -1.71 9.59
N VAL A 157 21.94 -2.75 9.55
CA VAL A 157 21.20 -3.18 10.76
C VAL A 157 22.22 -3.62 11.81
N ASN A 158 22.19 -2.98 12.97
CA ASN A 158 23.12 -3.21 14.07
C ASN A 158 22.48 -2.79 15.41
N ASN A 159 23.26 -2.66 16.47
CA ASN A 159 22.82 -2.27 17.80
C ASN A 159 23.61 -1.08 18.39
N ASN A 160 24.08 -0.19 17.54
CA ASN A 160 25.03 0.86 17.95
C ASN A 160 24.36 2.19 18.36
N LEU A 161 23.03 2.30 18.29
CA LEU A 161 22.32 3.57 18.50
C LEU A 161 21.71 3.75 19.90
N GLY A 162 22.15 3.02 20.91
CA GLY A 162 21.79 3.25 22.31
C GLY A 162 20.32 2.97 22.63
N THR A 163 19.56 4.00 23.03
CA THR A 163 18.13 3.90 23.43
C THR A 163 17.18 3.81 22.23
N THR A 164 15.89 3.62 22.49
CA THR A 164 14.84 3.46 21.45
C THR A 164 13.98 4.73 21.35
N ASP A 165 14.39 5.72 20.53
CA ASP A 165 13.61 6.93 20.22
C ASP A 165 12.99 6.82 18.82
N ASP A 166 11.92 6.05 18.70
CA ASP A 166 11.07 5.92 17.53
C ASP A 166 10.24 7.20 17.27
N ALA A 167 9.86 7.92 18.34
CA ALA A 167 9.07 9.14 18.24
C ALA A 167 9.72 10.20 17.35
N SER A 168 11.04 10.38 17.49
CA SER A 168 11.79 11.36 16.69
C SER A 168 11.83 11.00 15.22
N SER A 169 12.07 9.75 14.90
CA SER A 169 12.06 9.24 13.52
C SER A 169 10.69 9.38 12.85
N LEU A 170 9.62 8.97 13.55
CA LEU A 170 8.24 9.10 13.07
C LEU A 170 7.85 10.57 12.88
N ARG A 171 8.34 11.45 13.75
CA ARG A 171 8.11 12.90 13.64
C ARG A 171 8.79 13.51 12.41
N GLU A 172 10.00 13.07 12.07
CA GLU A 172 10.69 13.51 10.86
C GLU A 172 9.97 13.02 9.59
N ILE A 173 9.49 11.77 9.58
CA ILE A 173 8.67 11.26 8.47
C ILE A 173 7.39 12.09 8.33
N TYR A 174 6.70 12.40 9.43
CA TYR A 174 5.47 13.20 9.40
C TYR A 174 5.70 14.63 8.90
N LYS A 175 6.80 15.30 9.33
CA LYS A 175 7.20 16.62 8.82
C LYS A 175 7.49 16.59 7.32
N GLY A 176 8.04 15.49 6.82
CA GLY A 176 8.31 15.28 5.39
C GLY A 176 7.05 15.19 4.52
N ILE A 177 5.86 14.95 5.11
CA ILE A 177 4.59 14.89 4.38
C ILE A 177 4.07 16.30 4.16
N SER A 178 4.24 16.83 2.96
CA SER A 178 3.76 18.18 2.60
C SER A 178 2.22 18.28 2.65
N SER A 179 1.68 19.49 2.78
CA SER A 179 0.23 19.72 2.75
C SER A 179 -0.41 19.20 1.44
N LYS A 180 0.29 19.35 0.31
CA LYS A 180 -0.13 18.79 -0.97
C LYS A 180 -0.22 17.28 -0.91
N GLN A 181 0.79 16.62 -0.36
CA GLN A 181 0.82 15.15 -0.23
C GLN A 181 -0.28 14.64 0.72
N LYS A 182 -0.52 15.32 1.84
CA LYS A 182 -1.66 15.01 2.74
C LYS A 182 -3.00 15.04 1.99
N SER A 183 -3.21 16.05 1.15
CA SER A 183 -4.40 16.11 0.29
C SER A 183 -4.46 14.97 -0.74
N GLN A 184 -3.33 14.58 -1.35
CA GLN A 184 -3.30 13.45 -2.29
C GLN A 184 -3.58 12.10 -1.59
N ILE A 185 -3.05 11.89 -0.38
CA ILE A 185 -3.31 10.70 0.44
C ILE A 185 -4.80 10.63 0.79
N LYS A 186 -5.38 11.72 1.31
CA LYS A 186 -6.80 11.79 1.64
C LYS A 186 -7.71 11.50 0.44
N ASN A 187 -7.31 11.92 -0.75
CA ASN A 187 -8.04 11.69 -2.00
C ASN A 187 -7.68 10.33 -2.67
N LYS A 188 -6.94 9.46 -2.01
CA LYS A 188 -6.51 8.13 -2.51
C LYS A 188 -5.70 8.17 -3.82
N LYS A 189 -5.09 9.33 -4.15
CA LYS A 189 -4.21 9.51 -5.31
C LYS A 189 -2.77 9.12 -5.02
N GLU A 190 -2.39 9.17 -3.75
CA GLU A 190 -1.12 8.67 -3.22
C GLU A 190 -1.39 7.87 -1.95
N TYR A 191 -0.50 6.92 -1.66
CA TYR A 191 -0.53 6.15 -0.42
C TYR A 191 0.83 6.22 0.25
N LYS A 192 0.82 6.32 1.57
CA LYS A 192 2.02 6.21 2.41
C LYS A 192 1.80 5.13 3.45
N ILE A 193 2.75 4.19 3.52
CA ILE A 193 2.72 3.06 4.44
C ILE A 193 4.02 3.08 5.22
N ILE A 194 3.94 2.90 6.53
CA ILE A 194 5.09 2.85 7.44
C ILE A 194 5.11 1.51 8.13
N PHE A 195 6.25 0.84 8.11
CA PHE A 195 6.51 -0.37 8.87
C PHE A 195 7.67 -0.13 9.82
N GLU A 196 7.42 -0.35 11.10
CA GLU A 196 8.44 -0.31 12.15
C GLU A 196 8.77 -1.72 12.62
N ILE A 197 10.06 -2.02 12.78
CA ILE A 197 10.55 -3.24 13.41
C ILE A 197 11.37 -2.81 14.63
N THR A 198 10.93 -3.24 15.81
CA THR A 198 11.56 -2.91 17.09
C THR A 198 11.65 -4.14 17.99
N ASP A 199 12.62 -4.20 18.89
CA ASP A 199 12.75 -5.28 19.86
C ASP A 199 12.30 -4.87 21.27
N GLY A 200 11.89 -3.62 21.45
CA GLY A 200 11.52 -3.08 22.75
C GLY A 200 10.31 -2.15 22.71
N ALA A 201 10.08 -1.53 23.85
CA ALA A 201 9.15 -0.44 23.99
C ALA A 201 9.87 0.89 23.77
N SER A 202 9.17 1.85 23.18
CA SER A 202 9.67 3.22 23.01
C SER A 202 10.12 3.83 24.33
N THR A 203 11.23 4.57 24.29
CA THR A 203 11.71 5.39 25.43
C THR A 203 10.71 6.52 25.78
N PHE A 204 9.95 6.99 24.78
CA PHE A 204 8.98 8.09 24.94
C PHE A 204 7.57 7.69 24.51
N PRO A 205 6.90 6.76 25.20
CA PRO A 205 5.67 6.12 24.72
C PRO A 205 4.51 7.10 24.45
N GLY A 206 4.39 8.16 25.23
CA GLY A 206 3.39 9.20 25.01
C GLY A 206 3.64 9.96 23.71
N ALA A 207 4.88 10.36 23.46
CA ALA A 207 5.26 11.08 22.25
C ALA A 207 5.12 10.21 20.98
N THR A 208 5.48 8.92 21.10
CA THR A 208 5.30 7.95 20.01
C THR A 208 3.84 7.74 19.70
N LYS A 209 2.99 7.53 20.71
CA LYS A 209 1.54 7.40 20.50
C LYS A 209 0.93 8.63 19.84
N ASP A 210 1.32 9.83 20.26
CA ASP A 210 0.82 11.08 19.68
C ASP A 210 1.16 11.23 18.20
N ILE A 211 2.38 10.85 17.80
CA ILE A 211 2.77 10.94 16.40
C ILE A 211 2.15 9.83 15.55
N VAL A 212 2.00 8.61 16.06
CA VAL A 212 1.26 7.52 15.43
C VAL A 212 -0.18 7.94 15.17
N LYS A 213 -0.85 8.54 16.15
CA LYS A 213 -2.21 9.06 16.01
C LYS A 213 -2.32 10.12 14.91
N LYS A 214 -1.39 11.09 14.88
CA LYS A 214 -1.33 12.11 13.82
C LYS A 214 -1.13 11.52 12.42
N LEU A 215 -0.31 10.48 12.29
CA LEU A 215 -0.10 9.78 11.02
C LEU A 215 -1.39 9.10 10.56
N ILE A 216 -2.07 8.38 11.45
CA ILE A 216 -3.36 7.71 11.16
C ILE A 216 -4.44 8.75 10.79
N GLU A 217 -4.52 9.88 11.48
CA GLU A 217 -5.46 10.98 11.18
C GLU A 217 -5.22 11.62 9.80
N THR A 218 -4.03 11.43 9.22
CA THR A 218 -3.72 11.84 7.84
C THR A 218 -3.86 10.72 6.81
N ASP A 219 -4.56 9.64 7.15
CA ASP A 219 -4.75 8.45 6.31
C ASP A 219 -3.43 7.75 5.90
N VAL A 220 -2.39 7.90 6.71
CA VAL A 220 -1.15 7.12 6.58
C VAL A 220 -1.35 5.76 7.24
N GLU A 221 -1.07 4.69 6.51
CA GLU A 221 -1.07 3.34 7.06
C GLU A 221 0.24 3.11 7.83
N ILE A 222 0.15 2.74 9.10
CA ILE A 222 1.33 2.52 9.94
C ILE A 222 1.18 1.27 10.77
N TYR A 223 2.25 0.48 10.86
CA TYR A 223 2.29 -0.78 11.60
C TYR A 223 3.65 -0.96 12.28
N ALA A 224 3.64 -1.54 13.48
CA ALA A 224 4.84 -1.96 14.18
C ALA A 224 4.86 -3.48 14.41
N ILE A 225 6.04 -4.08 14.31
CA ILE A 225 6.28 -5.48 14.63
C ILE A 225 7.35 -5.54 15.73
N GLN A 226 6.94 -6.01 16.90
CA GLN A 226 7.85 -6.24 18.00
C GLN A 226 8.43 -7.66 17.91
N ILE A 227 9.74 -7.77 18.05
CA ILE A 227 10.52 -9.02 18.01
C ILE A 227 11.31 -9.24 19.30
N GLY A 228 11.50 -10.50 19.65
CA GLY A 228 12.21 -10.89 20.87
C GLY A 228 11.37 -10.78 22.14
N LYS A 229 11.88 -11.38 23.22
CA LYS A 229 11.22 -11.36 24.53
C LYS A 229 11.14 -9.94 25.09
N ILE A 230 9.96 -9.55 25.52
CA ILE A 230 9.73 -8.30 26.24
C ILE A 230 9.08 -8.55 27.59
N SER A 231 9.29 -7.65 28.51
CA SER A 231 8.66 -7.70 29.82
C SER A 231 7.14 -7.46 29.71
N LYS A 232 6.40 -7.82 30.78
CA LYS A 232 4.98 -7.48 30.85
C LYS A 232 4.70 -5.97 30.80
N ILE A 233 5.65 -5.16 31.29
CA ILE A 233 5.56 -3.70 31.28
C ILE A 233 5.74 -3.20 29.84
N ASP A 234 6.75 -3.69 29.14
CA ASP A 234 7.02 -3.31 27.74
C ASP A 234 5.89 -3.78 26.81
N THR A 235 5.34 -4.97 27.07
CA THR A 235 4.12 -5.45 26.35
C THR A 235 2.95 -4.46 26.50
N LYS A 236 2.70 -3.99 27.73
CA LYS A 236 1.65 -2.98 27.98
C LYS A 236 1.98 -1.66 27.30
N THR A 237 3.23 -1.22 27.35
CA THR A 237 3.67 0.02 26.71
C THR A 237 3.55 -0.08 25.18
N PHE A 238 3.96 -1.19 24.59
CA PHE A 238 3.78 -1.42 23.14
C PHE A 238 2.30 -1.39 22.75
N ASN A 239 1.44 -2.11 23.48
CA ASN A 239 -0.01 -2.10 23.21
C ASN A 239 -0.61 -0.71 23.39
N TYR A 240 -0.20 0.03 24.44
CA TYR A 240 -0.61 1.41 24.64
C TYR A 240 -0.31 2.29 23.42
N ILE A 241 0.87 2.14 22.81
CA ILE A 241 1.29 2.93 21.65
C ILE A 241 0.52 2.51 20.39
N TRP A 242 0.47 1.20 20.12
CA TRP A 242 0.13 0.68 18.79
C TRP A 242 -1.26 0.07 18.68
N ASN A 243 -1.90 -0.30 19.79
CA ASN A 243 -3.16 -1.05 19.74
C ASN A 243 -4.31 -0.40 20.52
N ASP A 244 -4.01 0.22 21.67
CA ASP A 244 -5.06 0.74 22.55
C ASP A 244 -5.69 2.03 21.98
N ASN A 245 -7.04 2.05 21.99
CA ASN A 245 -7.85 3.18 21.52
C ASN A 245 -7.75 3.49 20.02
N PHE A 246 -7.31 2.53 19.22
CA PHE A 246 -7.47 2.55 17.78
C PHE A 246 -8.61 1.63 17.34
N ARG A 247 -9.22 1.94 16.20
CA ARG A 247 -10.30 1.10 15.63
C ARG A 247 -9.79 -0.30 15.28
N TYR A 248 -8.55 -0.41 14.88
CA TYR A 248 -7.85 -1.66 14.53
C TYR A 248 -6.47 -1.66 15.15
N PRO A 249 -5.92 -2.82 15.52
CA PRO A 249 -4.56 -2.91 16.02
C PRO A 249 -3.55 -2.59 14.91
N HIS A 250 -2.55 -1.79 15.27
CA HIS A 250 -1.43 -1.41 14.42
C HIS A 250 -0.12 -2.11 14.81
N GLY A 251 -0.10 -2.77 15.96
CA GLY A 251 1.06 -3.48 16.51
C GLY A 251 0.89 -4.99 16.52
N ILE A 252 1.95 -5.70 16.15
CA ILE A 252 2.08 -7.16 16.25
C ILE A 252 3.22 -7.47 17.18
N ILE A 253 2.99 -8.35 18.14
CA ILE A 253 4.02 -8.85 19.06
C ILE A 253 4.34 -10.28 18.65
N LEU A 254 5.58 -10.52 18.22
CA LEU A 254 6.07 -11.85 17.86
C LEU A 254 6.76 -12.54 19.02
N ALA A 255 7.28 -11.78 19.99
CA ALA A 255 8.04 -12.31 21.12
C ALA A 255 9.12 -13.31 20.64
N ASP A 256 9.09 -14.56 21.12
CA ASP A 256 10.05 -15.61 20.75
C ASP A 256 9.91 -16.17 19.34
N ASP A 257 8.77 -15.87 18.66
CA ASP A 257 8.49 -16.33 17.29
C ASP A 257 9.18 -15.47 16.23
N ILE A 258 10.44 -15.12 16.44
CA ILE A 258 11.19 -14.17 15.59
C ILE A 258 11.34 -14.66 14.16
N GLU A 259 11.32 -15.96 13.91
CA GLU A 259 11.33 -16.55 12.57
C GLU A 259 10.06 -16.20 11.75
N LYS A 260 8.97 -15.79 12.41
CA LYS A 260 7.74 -15.33 11.75
C LYS A 260 7.83 -13.89 11.21
N LEU A 261 8.88 -13.14 11.58
CA LEU A 261 9.02 -11.73 11.18
C LEU A 261 8.89 -11.52 9.67
N THR A 262 9.61 -12.32 8.88
CA THR A 262 9.54 -12.23 7.41
C THR A 262 8.14 -12.51 6.88
N TYR A 263 7.46 -13.51 7.43
CA TYR A 263 6.09 -13.84 7.03
C TYR A 263 5.12 -12.71 7.36
N GLU A 264 5.16 -12.18 8.58
CA GLU A 264 4.25 -11.13 9.04
C GLU A 264 4.44 -9.83 8.28
N LEU A 265 5.70 -9.38 8.07
CA LEU A 265 5.96 -8.17 7.30
C LEU A 265 5.47 -8.32 5.85
N ILE A 266 5.78 -9.44 5.19
CA ILE A 266 5.31 -9.69 3.82
C ILE A 266 3.77 -9.79 3.78
N ARG A 267 3.13 -10.36 4.80
CA ARG A 267 1.66 -10.41 4.92
C ARG A 267 1.05 -9.01 5.02
N LEU A 268 1.64 -8.14 5.85
CA LEU A 268 1.21 -6.73 5.98
C LEU A 268 1.38 -5.97 4.66
N VAL A 269 2.55 -6.07 4.01
CA VAL A 269 2.80 -5.43 2.71
C VAL A 269 1.78 -5.91 1.66
N LYS A 270 1.55 -7.22 1.56
CA LYS A 270 0.56 -7.79 0.63
C LYS A 270 -0.84 -7.28 0.90
N ARG A 271 -1.29 -7.29 2.17
CA ARG A 271 -2.62 -6.84 2.58
C ARG A 271 -2.84 -5.38 2.18
N ASN A 272 -1.88 -4.51 2.47
CA ASN A 272 -1.98 -3.09 2.13
C ASN A 272 -2.02 -2.87 0.62
N LEU A 273 -1.14 -3.52 -0.14
CA LEU A 273 -1.16 -3.40 -1.60
C LEU A 273 -2.45 -3.97 -2.19
N GLN A 274 -3.00 -5.08 -1.65
CA GLN A 274 -4.29 -5.61 -2.08
C GLN A 274 -5.44 -4.63 -1.84
N SER A 275 -5.52 -4.00 -0.66
CA SER A 275 -6.52 -2.98 -0.36
C SER A 275 -6.42 -1.84 -1.37
N ILE A 276 -5.22 -1.28 -1.60
CA ILE A 276 -4.99 -0.20 -2.56
C ILE A 276 -5.49 -0.56 -3.97
N PHE A 277 -5.21 -1.77 -4.46
CA PHE A 277 -5.61 -2.17 -5.82
C PHE A 277 -7.05 -2.67 -5.92
N ASN A 278 -7.68 -3.06 -4.81
CA ASN A 278 -9.07 -3.53 -4.79
C ASN A 278 -10.07 -2.41 -4.52
N ASP A 279 -9.71 -1.43 -3.69
CA ASP A 279 -10.58 -0.34 -3.23
C ASP A 279 -10.52 0.90 -4.14
N SER A 280 -9.66 0.86 -5.15
CA SER A 280 -9.45 1.94 -6.14
C SER A 280 -10.52 1.97 -7.23
#